data_94fa07cfc24675a93bdb33f72f961bf8
#
_entry.id   94fa07cfc24675a93bdb33f72f961bf8
#
_cell.length_a   1.000
_cell.length_b   1.000
_cell.length_c   1.000
_cell.angle_alpha   90.00
_cell.angle_beta   90.00
_cell.angle_gamma   90.00
#
_symmetry.space_group_name_H-M   'P 1'
#
loop_
_entity.id
_entity.type
_entity.pdbx_description
1 polymer ?
#
loop_
_entity_poly.entity_id
_entity_poly.type
_entity_poly.pdbx_seq_one_letter_code
_entity_poly.pdbx_strand_id
1 'polypeptide(L)'
;MSSREENVALARELLEAFQRGDTDGLLARLDPEVEVFSTSELPNPGSFTGRDGYLQWIGPWLDAWETFEVEAEAFEPVGQHHVVTTVHQTGRGRGSGVEVEMRACYMAEFHDGVTRFHFYGDTDQAVDAALAGEAGDSPAP
;
A
#
# COMPACT_ATOMS: atom_id res chain seq x y z
N MET A 1 11.40 0.96 18.20
CA MET A 1 12.14 -0.03 17.41
C MET A 1 11.18 -1.06 16.86
N SER A 2 11.07 -1.14 15.55
CA SER A 2 10.11 -2.05 14.92
C SER A 2 10.72 -3.45 14.79
N SER A 3 9.98 -4.47 15.25
CA SER A 3 10.33 -5.87 14.97
C SER A 3 9.57 -6.33 13.73
N ARG A 4 10.01 -7.45 13.16
CA ARG A 4 9.31 -8.01 11.99
C ARG A 4 7.86 -8.33 12.32
N GLU A 5 7.60 -8.84 13.51
CA GLU A 5 6.24 -9.17 13.94
C GLU A 5 5.39 -7.89 14.12
N GLU A 6 5.97 -6.85 14.69
CA GLU A 6 5.28 -5.56 14.85
C GLU A 6 4.96 -4.95 13.49
N ASN A 7 5.89 -5.05 12.54
CA ASN A 7 5.68 -4.54 11.19
C ASN A 7 4.53 -5.25 10.48
N VAL A 8 4.47 -6.58 10.61
CA VAL A 8 3.36 -7.36 10.05
C VAL A 8 2.04 -6.96 10.72
N ALA A 9 2.04 -6.78 12.03
CA ALA A 9 0.84 -6.35 12.75
C ALA A 9 0.38 -4.98 12.28
N LEU A 10 1.30 -4.04 12.08
CA LEU A 10 0.97 -2.71 11.59
C LEU A 10 0.46 -2.75 10.15
N ALA A 11 1.07 -3.58 9.30
CA ALA A 11 0.59 -3.75 7.93
C ALA A 11 -0.84 -4.28 7.91
N ARG A 12 -1.14 -5.22 8.79
CA ARG A 12 -2.48 -5.78 8.94
C ARG A 12 -3.47 -4.72 9.42
N GLU A 13 -3.07 -3.90 10.39
CA GLU A 13 -3.92 -2.81 10.89
C GLU A 13 -4.22 -1.76 9.82
N LEU A 14 -3.24 -1.45 8.96
CA LEU A 14 -3.45 -0.54 7.84
C LEU A 14 -4.54 -1.05 6.91
N LEU A 15 -4.44 -2.32 6.53
CA LEU A 15 -5.42 -2.92 5.64
C LEU A 15 -6.80 -2.97 6.29
N GLU A 16 -6.87 -3.34 7.56
CA GLU A 16 -8.13 -3.40 8.30
C GLU A 16 -8.78 -2.01 8.40
N ALA A 17 -7.99 -0.97 8.63
CA ALA A 17 -8.51 0.39 8.65
C ALA A 17 -9.09 0.77 7.29
N PHE A 18 -8.41 0.41 6.22
CA PHE A 18 -8.91 0.64 4.87
C PHE A 18 -10.23 -0.11 4.63
N GLN A 19 -10.30 -1.38 5.04
CA GLN A 19 -11.48 -2.20 4.87
C GLN A 19 -12.70 -1.66 5.62
N ARG A 20 -12.47 -1.04 6.78
CA ARG A 20 -13.54 -0.44 7.59
C ARG A 20 -13.95 0.96 7.10
N GLY A 21 -13.20 1.53 6.17
CA GLY A 21 -13.40 2.92 5.80
C GLY A 21 -12.95 3.90 6.87
N ASP A 22 -12.05 3.47 7.76
CA ASP A 22 -11.50 4.30 8.83
C ASP A 22 -10.30 5.09 8.30
N THR A 23 -10.60 6.13 7.54
CA THR A 23 -9.57 6.96 6.91
C THR A 23 -8.69 7.64 7.95
N ASP A 24 -9.26 8.19 9.00
CA ASP A 24 -8.49 8.86 10.05
C ASP A 24 -7.54 7.90 10.74
N GLY A 25 -8.00 6.70 11.04
CA GLY A 25 -7.17 5.66 11.65
C GLY A 25 -6.02 5.23 10.74
N LEU A 26 -6.30 5.10 9.45
CA LEU A 26 -5.27 4.78 8.47
C LEU A 26 -4.21 5.89 8.39
N LEU A 27 -4.66 7.13 8.24
CA LEU A 27 -3.76 8.29 8.14
C LEU A 27 -2.89 8.45 9.38
N ALA A 28 -3.44 8.13 10.56
CA ALA A 28 -2.67 8.22 11.81
C ALA A 28 -1.48 7.26 11.84
N ARG A 29 -1.52 6.19 11.07
CA ARG A 29 -0.44 5.21 10.98
C ARG A 29 0.60 5.55 9.93
N LEU A 30 0.32 6.54 9.07
CA LEU A 30 1.25 7.00 8.06
C LEU A 30 2.09 8.14 8.63
N ASP A 31 3.39 8.11 8.33
CA ASP A 31 4.25 9.24 8.66
C ASP A 31 3.71 10.51 7.97
N PRO A 32 3.80 11.69 8.62
CA PRO A 32 3.34 12.93 7.98
C PRO A 32 3.99 13.21 6.63
N GLU A 33 5.18 12.65 6.38
CA GLU A 33 5.89 12.82 5.13
C GLU A 33 5.97 11.53 4.33
N VAL A 34 5.00 10.63 4.51
CA VAL A 34 4.99 9.34 3.83
C VAL A 34 5.11 9.50 2.32
N GLU A 35 5.93 8.64 1.72
CA GLU A 35 6.08 8.59 0.27
C GLU A 35 5.15 7.51 -0.28
N VAL A 36 4.20 7.93 -1.11
CA VAL A 36 3.28 7.02 -1.79
C VAL A 36 3.68 6.94 -3.25
N PHE A 37 3.89 5.74 -3.74
CA PHE A 37 4.30 5.52 -5.12
C PHE A 37 3.49 4.38 -5.73
N SER A 38 3.08 4.58 -6.98
CA SER A 38 2.39 3.55 -7.74
C SER A 38 3.05 3.46 -9.11
N THR A 39 3.48 2.26 -9.49
CA THR A 39 4.20 2.05 -10.75
C THR A 39 3.30 2.32 -11.96
N SER A 40 3.92 2.64 -13.10
CA SER A 40 3.20 2.95 -14.33
C SER A 40 2.39 1.77 -14.89
N GLU A 41 2.64 0.57 -14.42
CA GLU A 41 1.89 -0.62 -14.81
C GLU A 41 0.49 -0.67 -14.18
N LEU A 42 0.28 0.10 -13.11
CA LEU A 42 -1.00 0.12 -12.40
C LEU A 42 -1.93 1.18 -12.98
N PRO A 43 -3.26 1.01 -12.80
CA PRO A 43 -4.24 1.96 -13.33
C PRO A 43 -4.17 3.36 -12.72
N ASN A 44 -3.56 3.48 -11.55
CA ASN A 44 -3.46 4.75 -10.81
C ASN A 44 -2.01 5.09 -10.48
N PRO A 45 -1.15 5.26 -11.50
CA PRO A 45 0.28 5.48 -11.26
C PRO A 45 0.56 6.89 -10.75
N GLY A 46 1.74 7.05 -10.15
CA GLY A 46 2.23 8.35 -9.73
C GLY A 46 3.02 8.31 -8.44
N SER A 47 3.55 9.46 -8.08
CA SER A 47 4.28 9.68 -6.83
C SER A 47 3.60 10.79 -6.06
N PHE A 48 3.36 10.57 -4.79
CA PHE A 48 2.66 11.52 -3.92
C PHE A 48 3.39 11.56 -2.58
N THR A 49 3.32 12.68 -1.90
CA THR A 49 4.00 12.85 -0.62
C THR A 49 3.05 13.32 0.46
N GLY A 50 3.19 12.74 1.65
CA GLY A 50 2.43 13.13 2.82
C GLY A 50 1.05 12.50 2.87
N ARG A 51 0.36 12.75 3.97
CA ARG A 51 -1.00 12.23 4.17
C ARG A 51 -1.98 12.78 3.14
N ASP A 52 -1.84 14.05 2.80
CA ASP A 52 -2.65 14.65 1.74
C ASP A 52 -2.36 13.99 0.39
N GLY A 53 -1.09 13.64 0.15
CA GLY A 53 -0.69 12.93 -1.05
C GLY A 53 -1.35 11.58 -1.17
N TYR A 54 -1.43 10.86 -0.05
CA TYR A 54 -2.15 9.59 -0.01
C TYR A 54 -3.61 9.78 -0.43
N LEU A 55 -4.26 10.79 0.11
CA LEU A 55 -5.66 11.07 -0.21
C LEU A 55 -5.84 11.45 -1.68
N GLN A 56 -4.91 12.21 -2.23
CA GLN A 56 -4.92 12.57 -3.65
C GLN A 56 -4.76 11.34 -4.55
N TRP A 57 -4.01 10.37 -4.08
CA TRP A 57 -3.80 9.13 -4.83
C TRP A 57 -5.00 8.19 -4.74
N ILE A 58 -5.53 7.98 -3.53
CA ILE A 58 -6.59 6.96 -3.32
C ILE A 58 -7.99 7.50 -3.69
N GLY A 59 -8.21 8.80 -3.57
CA GLY A 59 -9.53 9.39 -3.80
C GLY A 59 -10.11 9.08 -5.18
N PRO A 60 -9.41 9.43 -6.28
CA PRO A 60 -9.92 9.13 -7.62
C PRO A 60 -10.09 7.62 -7.86
N TRP A 61 -9.22 6.81 -7.26
CA TRP A 61 -9.36 5.36 -7.38
C TRP A 61 -10.66 4.87 -6.77
N LEU A 62 -10.96 5.29 -5.54
CA LEU A 62 -12.19 4.89 -4.86
C LEU A 62 -13.44 5.44 -5.57
N ASP A 63 -13.34 6.64 -6.14
CA ASP A 63 -14.45 7.25 -6.87
C ASP A 63 -14.81 6.50 -8.16
N ALA A 64 -13.87 5.73 -8.70
CA ALA A 64 -14.09 4.96 -9.91
C ALA A 64 -14.98 3.73 -9.66
N TRP A 65 -15.17 3.34 -8.42
CA TRP A 65 -15.87 2.11 -8.06
C TRP A 65 -17.18 2.39 -7.34
N GLU A 66 -18.22 1.67 -7.73
CA GLU A 66 -19.48 1.65 -6.99
C GLU A 66 -19.31 0.82 -5.71
N THR A 67 -18.62 -0.32 -5.84
CA THR A 67 -18.21 -1.15 -4.71
C THR A 67 -16.75 -1.53 -4.90
N PHE A 68 -16.01 -1.61 -3.81
CA PHE A 68 -14.61 -2.01 -3.86
C PHE A 68 -14.26 -2.76 -2.58
N GLU A 69 -13.71 -3.97 -2.75
CA GLU A 69 -13.30 -4.79 -1.63
C GLU A 69 -11.86 -5.24 -1.84
N VAL A 70 -11.14 -5.36 -0.74
CA VAL A 70 -9.74 -5.82 -0.77
C VAL A 70 -9.54 -6.82 0.36
N GLU A 71 -8.86 -7.92 0.05
CA GLU A 71 -8.51 -8.94 1.02
C GLU A 71 -7.04 -9.27 0.92
N ALA A 72 -6.40 -9.48 2.05
CA ALA A 72 -5.00 -9.89 2.07
C ALA A 72 -4.88 -11.36 1.72
N GLU A 73 -3.93 -11.68 0.85
CA GLU A 73 -3.54 -13.06 0.59
C GLU A 73 -2.30 -13.43 1.39
N ALA A 74 -1.38 -12.49 1.57
CA ALA A 74 -0.14 -12.74 2.29
C ALA A 74 0.45 -11.45 2.83
N PHE A 75 1.09 -11.55 4.00
CA PHE A 75 1.93 -10.51 4.57
C PHE A 75 3.32 -11.11 4.75
N GLU A 76 4.29 -10.63 4.01
CA GLU A 76 5.64 -11.18 4.02
C GLU A 76 6.62 -10.14 4.56
N PRO A 77 7.17 -10.34 5.77
CA PRO A 77 8.18 -9.43 6.28
C PRO A 77 9.50 -9.61 5.51
N VAL A 78 10.12 -8.50 5.17
CA VAL A 78 11.40 -8.48 4.48
C VAL A 78 12.37 -7.65 5.33
N GLY A 79 13.40 -8.28 5.87
CA GLY A 79 14.33 -7.62 6.77
C GLY A 79 13.65 -7.09 8.01
N GLN A 80 14.18 -5.99 8.54
CA GLN A 80 13.70 -5.40 9.80
C GLN A 80 12.68 -4.29 9.62
N HIS A 81 12.55 -3.75 8.41
CA HIS A 81 11.78 -2.52 8.21
C HIS A 81 10.70 -2.62 7.13
N HIS A 82 10.59 -3.74 6.43
CA HIS A 82 9.68 -3.83 5.28
C HIS A 82 8.70 -4.98 5.42
N VAL A 83 7.49 -4.79 4.92
CA VAL A 83 6.50 -5.85 4.72
C VAL A 83 5.95 -5.73 3.31
N VAL A 84 5.96 -6.85 2.58
CA VAL A 84 5.32 -6.95 1.28
C VAL A 84 3.96 -7.60 1.48
N THR A 85 2.91 -6.91 1.07
CA THR A 85 1.54 -7.41 1.20
C THR A 85 0.97 -7.68 -0.18
N THR A 86 0.44 -8.87 -0.38
CA THR A 86 -0.27 -9.24 -1.60
C THR A 86 -1.76 -9.22 -1.30
N VAL A 87 -2.52 -8.53 -2.12
CA VAL A 87 -3.97 -8.39 -1.92
C VAL A 87 -4.74 -8.81 -3.16
N HIS A 88 -5.92 -9.31 -2.92
CA HIS A 88 -6.91 -9.61 -3.94
C HIS A 88 -7.98 -8.53 -3.87
N GLN A 89 -8.24 -7.89 -4.99
CA GLN A 89 -9.17 -6.77 -5.06
C GLN A 89 -10.32 -7.11 -6.00
N THR A 90 -11.53 -6.76 -5.59
CA THR A 90 -12.71 -6.87 -6.43
C THR A 90 -13.46 -5.55 -6.41
N GLY A 91 -14.02 -5.17 -7.54
CA GLY A 91 -14.74 -3.93 -7.62
C GLY A 91 -15.77 -3.95 -8.74
N ARG A 92 -16.77 -3.09 -8.59
CA ARG A 92 -17.76 -2.86 -9.64
C ARG A 92 -17.60 -1.42 -10.11
N GLY A 93 -17.36 -1.24 -11.39
CA GLY A 93 -17.17 0.09 -11.96
C GLY A 93 -18.41 0.96 -11.82
N ARG A 94 -18.21 2.21 -11.42
CA ARG A 94 -19.29 3.17 -11.31
C ARG A 94 -19.78 3.55 -12.72
N GLY A 95 -21.08 3.43 -12.94
CA GLY A 95 -21.68 3.75 -14.22
C GLY A 95 -21.67 2.60 -15.23
N SER A 96 -20.59 1.83 -15.32
CA SER A 96 -20.50 0.69 -16.24
C SER A 96 -21.12 -0.57 -15.67
N GLY A 97 -21.08 -0.74 -14.35
CA GLY A 97 -21.53 -1.95 -13.67
C GLY A 97 -20.64 -3.17 -13.91
N VAL A 98 -19.49 -2.98 -14.57
CA VAL A 98 -18.57 -4.08 -14.87
C VAL A 98 -17.83 -4.50 -13.61
N GLU A 99 -17.83 -5.80 -13.34
CA GLU A 99 -17.07 -6.37 -12.22
C GLU A 99 -15.65 -6.66 -12.65
N VAL A 100 -14.70 -6.25 -11.82
CA VAL A 100 -13.28 -6.42 -12.06
C VAL A 100 -12.66 -7.12 -10.88
N GLU A 101 -11.78 -8.06 -11.17
CA GLU A 101 -11.02 -8.77 -10.15
C GLU A 101 -9.53 -8.61 -10.49
N MET A 102 -8.73 -8.26 -9.50
CA MET A 102 -7.31 -8.01 -9.75
C MET A 102 -6.49 -8.33 -8.51
N ARG A 103 -5.21 -8.57 -8.72
CA ARG A 103 -4.23 -8.67 -7.66
C ARG A 103 -3.34 -7.45 -7.68
N ALA A 104 -2.93 -7.03 -6.50
CA ALA A 104 -1.93 -5.99 -6.36
C ALA A 104 -1.02 -6.36 -5.22
N CYS A 105 0.17 -5.80 -5.20
CA CYS A 105 1.06 -5.95 -4.07
C CYS A 105 1.70 -4.61 -3.76
N TYR A 106 2.00 -4.41 -2.48
CA TYR A 106 2.66 -3.20 -2.06
C TYR A 106 3.71 -3.49 -1.01
N MET A 107 4.70 -2.62 -0.97
CA MET A 107 5.76 -2.66 0.01
C MET A 107 5.54 -1.49 0.96
N ALA A 108 5.52 -1.76 2.26
CA ALA A 108 5.49 -0.73 3.27
C ALA A 108 6.80 -0.74 4.05
N GLU A 109 7.36 0.44 4.29
CA GLU A 109 8.56 0.60 5.09
C GLU A 109 8.17 1.25 6.40
N PHE A 110 8.70 0.73 7.51
CA PHE A 110 8.30 1.11 8.86
C PHE A 110 9.47 1.71 9.65
N HIS A 111 9.31 2.98 10.05
CA HIS A 111 10.22 3.70 10.96
C HIS A 111 9.33 4.57 11.87
N ASP A 112 8.79 3.99 12.94
CA ASP A 112 7.83 4.64 13.84
C ASP A 112 6.60 5.15 13.07
N GLY A 113 6.08 4.31 12.20
CA GLY A 113 4.98 4.61 11.29
C GLY A 113 5.40 4.21 9.89
N VAL A 114 4.49 4.32 8.95
CA VAL A 114 4.77 3.94 7.56
C VAL A 114 5.40 5.13 6.85
N THR A 115 6.67 4.99 6.48
CA THR A 115 7.43 6.05 5.81
C THR A 115 7.40 5.95 4.31
N ARG A 116 7.19 4.73 3.78
CA ARG A 116 7.01 4.51 2.35
C ARG A 116 5.90 3.51 2.13
N PHE A 117 5.10 3.76 1.11
CA PHE A 117 3.96 2.94 0.77
C PHE A 117 3.92 2.85 -0.75
N HIS A 118 4.58 1.81 -1.29
CA HIS A 118 4.83 1.67 -2.72
C HIS A 118 4.04 0.51 -3.30
N PHE A 119 3.28 0.77 -4.36
CA PHE A 119 2.44 -0.22 -5.03
C PHE A 119 3.09 -0.67 -6.34
N TYR A 120 3.06 -1.98 -6.57
CA TYR A 120 3.67 -2.63 -7.73
C TYR A 120 2.71 -3.58 -8.41
N GLY A 121 3.02 -3.94 -9.66
CA GLY A 121 2.20 -4.86 -10.44
C GLY A 121 2.42 -6.33 -10.10
N ASP A 122 3.57 -6.68 -9.53
CA ASP A 122 3.85 -8.05 -9.12
C ASP A 122 4.67 -8.11 -7.83
N THR A 123 4.61 -9.27 -7.19
CA THR A 123 5.26 -9.50 -5.89
C THR A 123 6.78 -9.42 -5.98
N ASP A 124 7.37 -9.89 -7.06
CA ASP A 124 8.84 -9.89 -7.22
C ASP A 124 9.37 -8.45 -7.22
N GLN A 125 8.70 -7.54 -7.90
CA GLN A 125 9.09 -6.12 -7.89
C GLN A 125 9.03 -5.53 -6.49
N ALA A 126 7.98 -5.86 -5.74
CA ALA A 126 7.82 -5.36 -4.37
C ALA A 126 8.91 -5.93 -3.45
N VAL A 127 9.21 -7.20 -3.56
CA VAL A 127 10.26 -7.85 -2.76
C VAL A 127 11.62 -7.25 -3.09
N ASP A 128 11.93 -7.06 -4.37
CA ASP A 128 13.20 -6.48 -4.79
C ASP A 128 13.37 -5.05 -4.22
N ALA A 129 12.31 -4.26 -4.25
CA ALA A 129 12.33 -2.90 -3.69
C ALA A 129 12.56 -2.93 -2.18
N ALA A 130 11.92 -3.86 -1.47
CA ALA A 130 12.09 -4.02 -0.03
C ALA A 130 13.52 -4.45 0.31
N LEU A 131 14.09 -5.39 -0.44
CA LEU A 131 15.45 -5.85 -0.23
C LEU A 131 16.46 -4.72 -0.46
N ALA A 132 16.26 -3.91 -1.50
CA ALA A 132 17.10 -2.76 -1.77
C ALA A 132 17.05 -1.75 -0.62
N GLY A 133 15.87 -1.52 -0.06
CA GLY A 133 15.70 -0.65 1.10
C GLY A 133 16.41 -1.17 2.34
N GLU A 134 16.35 -2.48 2.59
CA GLU A 134 17.02 -3.09 3.74
C GLU A 134 18.54 -3.05 3.60
N ALA A 135 19.04 -3.12 2.39
CA ALA A 135 20.47 -3.03 2.12
C ALA A 135 21.02 -1.60 2.28
N GLY A 136 20.16 -0.62 2.53
CA GLY A 136 20.57 0.77 2.65
C GLY A 136 20.77 1.45 1.30
N ASP A 137 20.61 0.72 0.21
CA ASP A 137 20.55 1.29 -1.13
C ASP A 137 19.13 1.81 -1.34
N SER A 138 18.89 2.97 -0.77
CA SER A 138 17.65 3.62 -1.05
C SER A 138 17.53 3.71 -2.56
N PRO A 139 16.50 3.08 -3.18
CA PRO A 139 16.25 3.37 -4.56
C PRO A 139 16.09 4.87 -4.60
N ALA A 140 16.96 5.52 -5.33
CA ALA A 140 16.97 6.95 -5.36
C ALA A 140 15.55 7.45 -5.53
N PRO A 141 15.19 8.43 -4.75
CA PRO A 141 13.86 9.00 -4.90
C PRO A 141 13.63 9.42 -6.30
#